data_d4e5b6e75e2d45764b178157afd5f0ff
#
_entry.id   d4e5b6e75e2d45764b178157afd5f0ff
#
_cell.length_a   1.000
_cell.length_b   1.000
_cell.length_c   1.000
_cell.angle_alpha   90.00
_cell.angle_beta   90.00
_cell.angle_gamma   90.00
#
_symmetry.space_group_name_H-M   'P 1'
#
loop_
_entity.id
_entity.type
_entity.pdbx_description
1 polymer ?
#
loop_
_entity_poly.entity_id
_entity_poly.type
_entity_poly.pdbx_seq_one_letter_code
_entity_poly.pdbx_strand_id
1 'polypeptide(L)'
;KVREVTRYPAVLGHEDAGRVVKIGKKVTSFKVGDLVVRAGQPDNEKFSSAWGGFAEYGIVKDYKAAMADQADVKDINLGITQQVCPEGMQAEAASMLITLKETYSALKRIGVEDKKKMVILGDGPVALAFLSCAKLMGIQEIYVLGNHRDKLETAEKLGAAGTFLNKDEEEKKKASDLFDRKSDICIDTIGSNQTITQCLDYIKETGTIAVYGLKSGENLNVPLPELRNFNIQYVQWPVPEVEAEVHKPVCDAIMDGKIDIDLFVTHRFSIDDYEKGFQAVKDRTALKVVLNF
;
A
#
# COMPACT_ATOMS: atom_id res chain seq x y z
N LYS A 1 -5.20 -12.64 4.98
CA LYS A 1 -6.46 -13.18 4.46
C LYS A 1 -7.21 -12.03 3.82
N VAL A 2 -7.40 -12.06 2.52
CA VAL A 2 -8.45 -11.29 1.88
C VAL A 2 -9.73 -11.64 2.65
N ARG A 3 -10.54 -10.62 2.97
CA ARG A 3 -11.84 -10.82 3.62
C ARG A 3 -12.54 -11.97 2.94
N GLU A 4 -12.88 -13.02 3.66
CA GLU A 4 -13.47 -14.21 3.07
C GLU A 4 -14.75 -13.80 2.34
N VAL A 5 -14.76 -14.03 1.02
CA VAL A 5 -15.99 -13.88 0.24
C VAL A 5 -16.94 -14.96 0.72
N THR A 6 -17.99 -14.55 1.41
CA THR A 6 -18.94 -15.47 2.03
C THR A 6 -20.01 -15.96 1.08
N ARG A 7 -20.21 -15.23 -0.04
CA ARG A 7 -21.26 -15.52 -1.04
C ARG A 7 -20.83 -15.00 -2.41
N TYR A 8 -21.10 -15.76 -3.46
CA TYR A 8 -20.93 -15.33 -4.84
C TYR A 8 -22.28 -15.06 -5.51
N PRO A 9 -22.37 -14.11 -6.47
CA PRO A 9 -21.28 -13.25 -6.93
C PRO A 9 -20.86 -12.22 -5.91
N ALA A 10 -19.60 -11.76 -5.98
CA ALA A 10 -19.01 -10.80 -5.05
C ALA A 10 -18.31 -9.67 -5.77
N VAL A 11 -18.51 -8.42 -5.31
CA VAL A 11 -17.79 -7.24 -5.78
C VAL A 11 -16.53 -7.08 -4.93
N LEU A 12 -15.37 -7.10 -5.59
CA LEU A 12 -14.05 -7.02 -4.96
C LEU A 12 -13.51 -5.58 -5.04
N GLY A 13 -12.29 -5.38 -4.51
CA GLY A 13 -11.50 -4.16 -4.66
C GLY A 13 -11.70 -3.15 -3.55
N HIS A 14 -10.62 -2.46 -3.19
CA HIS A 14 -10.63 -1.43 -2.14
C HIS A 14 -9.80 -0.22 -2.50
N GLU A 15 -9.14 -0.24 -3.65
CA GLU A 15 -8.28 0.84 -4.13
C GLU A 15 -9.04 1.59 -5.23
N ASP A 16 -9.99 2.40 -4.83
CA ASP A 16 -10.89 3.12 -5.72
C ASP A 16 -11.03 4.58 -5.31
N ALA A 17 -11.41 5.40 -6.28
CA ALA A 17 -11.77 6.79 -6.10
C ALA A 17 -12.94 7.13 -7.01
N GLY A 18 -13.86 7.93 -6.52
CA GLY A 18 -15.07 8.32 -7.27
C GLY A 18 -15.57 9.71 -6.91
N ARG A 19 -16.40 10.28 -7.79
CA ARG A 19 -17.02 11.56 -7.52
C ARG A 19 -18.36 11.39 -6.83
N VAL A 20 -18.58 12.19 -5.80
CA VAL A 20 -19.86 12.24 -5.09
C VAL A 20 -20.94 12.78 -6.03
N VAL A 21 -21.93 11.96 -6.35
CA VAL A 21 -23.08 12.35 -7.21
C VAL A 21 -24.34 12.65 -6.42
N LYS A 22 -24.44 12.13 -5.19
CA LYS A 22 -25.57 12.34 -4.32
C LYS A 22 -25.15 12.22 -2.85
N ILE A 23 -25.77 13.03 -1.99
CA ILE A 23 -25.55 13.00 -0.53
C ILE A 23 -26.84 12.75 0.23
N GLY A 24 -26.73 12.10 1.38
CA GLY A 24 -27.83 11.95 2.33
C GLY A 24 -28.10 13.24 3.09
N LYS A 25 -29.29 13.36 3.70
CA LYS A 25 -29.75 14.58 4.40
C LYS A 25 -28.86 14.97 5.60
N LYS A 26 -28.19 14.01 6.23
CA LYS A 26 -27.35 14.22 7.42
C LYS A 26 -25.86 14.31 7.09
N VAL A 27 -25.47 14.17 5.83
CA VAL A 27 -24.08 14.26 5.39
C VAL A 27 -23.58 15.69 5.54
N THR A 28 -22.42 15.84 6.19
CA THR A 28 -21.78 17.13 6.49
C THR A 28 -20.36 17.23 5.96
N SER A 29 -19.68 16.09 5.75
CA SER A 29 -18.26 16.05 5.37
C SER A 29 -18.04 15.98 3.86
N PHE A 30 -19.09 15.76 3.07
CA PHE A 30 -19.03 15.63 1.63
C PHE A 30 -20.01 16.56 0.93
N LYS A 31 -19.69 17.01 -0.26
CA LYS A 31 -20.58 17.70 -1.18
C LYS A 31 -20.58 17.04 -2.56
N VAL A 32 -21.63 17.25 -3.34
CA VAL A 32 -21.69 16.77 -4.73
C VAL A 32 -20.52 17.36 -5.53
N GLY A 33 -19.82 16.51 -6.28
CA GLY A 33 -18.62 16.85 -7.05
C GLY A 33 -17.30 16.55 -6.35
N ASP A 34 -17.27 16.34 -5.03
CA ASP A 34 -16.06 15.95 -4.30
C ASP A 34 -15.51 14.64 -4.86
N LEU A 35 -14.18 14.58 -5.05
CA LEU A 35 -13.47 13.34 -5.32
C LEU A 35 -13.17 12.68 -3.97
N VAL A 36 -13.58 11.44 -3.81
CA VAL A 36 -13.42 10.67 -2.56
C VAL A 36 -12.78 9.31 -2.83
N VAL A 37 -12.09 8.78 -1.83
CA VAL A 37 -11.44 7.46 -1.89
C VAL A 37 -12.20 6.42 -1.10
N ARG A 38 -11.97 5.14 -1.42
CA ARG A 38 -12.56 3.97 -0.75
C ARG A 38 -14.09 3.94 -0.81
N ALA A 39 -14.68 4.38 -1.91
CA ALA A 39 -16.08 4.14 -2.16
C ALA A 39 -16.31 2.64 -2.39
N GLY A 40 -17.32 2.06 -1.77
CA GLY A 40 -17.57 0.62 -1.92
C GLY A 40 -19.04 0.30 -2.15
N GLN A 41 -19.31 -0.63 -3.05
CA GLN A 41 -20.61 -1.23 -3.21
C GLN A 41 -20.94 -2.07 -1.97
N PRO A 42 -21.99 -1.77 -1.20
CA PRO A 42 -22.38 -2.57 -0.05
C PRO A 42 -23.00 -3.91 -0.45
N ASP A 43 -23.04 -4.86 0.49
CA ASP A 43 -23.81 -6.09 0.33
C ASP A 43 -25.26 -5.79 -0.02
N ASN A 44 -25.82 -6.60 -0.90
CA ASN A 44 -27.23 -6.58 -1.25
C ASN A 44 -27.74 -7.99 -1.59
N GLU A 45 -29.00 -8.13 -2.00
CA GLU A 45 -29.59 -9.43 -2.32
C GLU A 45 -28.87 -10.14 -3.47
N LYS A 46 -28.32 -9.40 -4.43
CA LYS A 46 -27.67 -9.95 -5.65
C LYS A 46 -26.19 -10.22 -5.44
N PHE A 47 -25.48 -9.39 -4.68
CA PHE A 47 -24.03 -9.44 -4.54
C PHE A 47 -23.59 -9.36 -3.08
N SER A 48 -22.57 -10.14 -2.72
CA SER A 48 -21.77 -9.82 -1.55
C SER A 48 -20.69 -8.79 -1.89
N SER A 49 -20.16 -8.13 -0.88
CA SER A 49 -19.10 -7.14 -1.02
C SER A 49 -17.84 -7.60 -0.29
N ALA A 50 -16.75 -7.72 -1.03
CA ALA A 50 -15.40 -7.77 -0.46
C ALA A 50 -14.70 -6.44 -0.79
N TRP A 51 -15.05 -5.40 -0.04
CA TRP A 51 -14.73 -3.98 -0.20
C TRP A 51 -15.56 -3.25 -1.26
N GLY A 52 -15.88 -3.87 -2.40
CA GLY A 52 -16.85 -3.37 -3.38
C GLY A 52 -16.35 -2.28 -4.32
N GLY A 53 -15.04 -2.09 -4.46
CA GLY A 53 -14.48 -1.00 -5.27
C GLY A 53 -14.58 -1.23 -6.78
N PHE A 54 -14.72 -2.47 -7.26
CA PHE A 54 -14.97 -2.75 -8.68
C PHE A 54 -16.46 -2.56 -9.03
N ALA A 55 -16.94 -1.34 -8.91
CA ALA A 55 -18.32 -0.96 -9.19
C ALA A 55 -18.38 0.49 -9.72
N GLU A 56 -19.30 0.74 -10.67
CA GLU A 56 -19.56 2.08 -11.19
C GLU A 56 -20.01 3.06 -10.10
N TYR A 57 -20.79 2.57 -9.14
CA TYR A 57 -21.26 3.35 -7.99
C TYR A 57 -20.94 2.64 -6.69
N GLY A 58 -20.49 3.41 -5.72
CA GLY A 58 -20.23 2.96 -4.35
C GLY A 58 -20.80 3.94 -3.32
N ILE A 59 -20.67 3.59 -2.06
CA ILE A 59 -21.09 4.42 -0.94
C ILE A 59 -19.87 4.78 -0.12
N VAL A 60 -19.76 6.05 0.25
CA VAL A 60 -18.88 6.54 1.31
C VAL A 60 -19.72 6.91 2.53
N LYS A 61 -19.18 6.63 3.71
CA LYS A 61 -19.84 6.91 4.99
C LYS A 61 -19.27 8.21 5.56
N ASP A 62 -20.15 9.14 5.91
CA ASP A 62 -19.74 10.31 6.67
C ASP A 62 -19.49 9.92 8.12
N TYR A 63 -18.23 9.67 8.44
CA TYR A 63 -17.80 9.25 9.77
C TYR A 63 -18.23 10.25 10.87
N LYS A 64 -18.10 11.56 10.61
CA LYS A 64 -18.44 12.60 11.57
C LYS A 64 -19.94 12.64 11.83
N ALA A 65 -20.75 12.59 10.77
CA ALA A 65 -22.21 12.57 10.90
C ALA A 65 -22.68 11.29 11.59
N ALA A 66 -22.09 10.14 11.26
CA ALA A 66 -22.43 8.86 11.88
C ALA A 66 -22.09 8.84 13.38
N MET A 67 -20.93 9.40 13.77
CA MET A 67 -20.58 9.54 15.19
C MET A 67 -21.53 10.46 15.94
N ALA A 68 -21.96 11.57 15.32
CA ALA A 68 -22.96 12.47 15.92
C ALA A 68 -24.35 11.78 16.10
N ASP A 69 -24.69 10.86 15.22
CA ASP A 69 -25.91 10.03 15.31
C ASP A 69 -25.76 8.80 16.23
N GLN A 70 -24.64 8.65 16.94
CA GLN A 70 -24.34 7.52 17.83
C GLN A 70 -24.40 6.15 17.11
N ALA A 71 -24.05 6.10 15.83
CA ALA A 71 -23.97 4.85 15.09
C ALA A 71 -22.91 3.90 15.69
N ASP A 72 -23.12 2.59 15.56
CA ASP A 72 -22.14 1.60 16.05
C ASP A 72 -20.78 1.81 15.34
N VAL A 73 -19.73 1.94 16.12
CA VAL A 73 -18.35 2.12 15.63
C VAL A 73 -17.94 1.00 14.68
N LYS A 74 -18.42 -0.22 14.89
CA LYS A 74 -18.16 -1.37 14.01
C LYS A 74 -18.68 -1.14 12.59
N ASP A 75 -19.77 -0.39 12.45
CA ASP A 75 -20.40 -0.13 11.14
C ASP A 75 -19.74 1.03 10.40
N ILE A 76 -18.98 1.87 11.08
CA ILE A 76 -18.39 3.10 10.54
C ILE A 76 -16.86 3.16 10.61
N ASN A 77 -16.22 2.19 11.22
CA ASN A 77 -14.78 2.19 11.48
C ASN A 77 -13.95 2.56 10.23
N LEU A 78 -14.23 1.95 9.07
CA LEU A 78 -13.55 2.28 7.83
C LEU A 78 -13.98 3.63 7.23
N GLY A 79 -15.08 4.20 7.65
CA GLY A 79 -15.56 5.51 7.20
C GLY A 79 -14.56 6.63 7.48
N ILE A 80 -13.73 6.51 8.52
CA ILE A 80 -12.70 7.49 8.83
C ILE A 80 -11.64 7.59 7.72
N THR A 81 -11.40 6.52 6.95
CA THR A 81 -10.44 6.48 5.83
C THR A 81 -11.05 6.92 4.50
N GLN A 82 -12.38 7.06 4.44
CA GLN A 82 -13.13 7.55 3.29
C GLN A 82 -13.10 9.09 3.29
N GLN A 83 -12.13 9.65 2.60
CA GLN A 83 -11.78 11.07 2.72
C GLN A 83 -11.83 11.76 1.36
N VAL A 84 -12.10 13.07 1.40
CA VAL A 84 -12.12 13.94 0.23
C VAL A 84 -10.69 14.25 -0.21
N CYS A 85 -10.42 14.09 -1.50
CA CYS A 85 -9.17 14.50 -2.12
C CYS A 85 -9.13 16.02 -2.33
N PRO A 86 -7.93 16.63 -2.35
CA PRO A 86 -7.77 18.04 -2.72
C PRO A 86 -8.36 18.36 -4.09
N GLU A 87 -8.83 19.58 -4.24
CA GLU A 87 -9.28 20.11 -5.54
C GLU A 87 -8.13 20.05 -6.56
N GLY A 88 -8.44 19.63 -7.78
CA GLY A 88 -7.45 19.46 -8.85
C GLY A 88 -6.77 18.09 -8.90
N MET A 89 -6.90 17.25 -7.87
CA MET A 89 -6.35 15.90 -7.92
C MET A 89 -7.07 15.06 -8.98
N GLN A 90 -6.30 14.34 -9.79
CA GLN A 90 -6.84 13.43 -10.78
C GLN A 90 -7.36 12.13 -10.11
N ALA A 91 -8.45 11.55 -10.64
CA ALA A 91 -9.06 10.35 -10.08
C ALA A 91 -8.09 9.15 -10.06
N GLU A 92 -7.25 9.04 -11.08
CA GLU A 92 -6.21 7.98 -11.14
C GLU A 92 -5.19 8.13 -10.01
N ALA A 93 -4.74 9.36 -9.72
CA ALA A 93 -3.87 9.63 -8.59
C ALA A 93 -4.56 9.34 -7.25
N ALA A 94 -5.85 9.65 -7.16
CA ALA A 94 -6.65 9.36 -5.97
C ALA A 94 -6.80 7.85 -5.72
N SER A 95 -6.89 7.02 -6.76
CA SER A 95 -6.92 5.55 -6.59
C SER A 95 -5.63 5.00 -5.98
N MET A 96 -4.48 5.64 -6.27
CA MET A 96 -3.16 5.29 -5.69
C MET A 96 -3.01 5.71 -4.22
N LEU A 97 -3.83 6.67 -3.75
CA LEU A 97 -3.77 7.15 -2.35
C LEU A 97 -3.92 6.02 -1.35
N ILE A 98 -4.71 4.98 -1.65
CA ILE A 98 -4.93 3.89 -0.71
C ILE A 98 -3.62 3.15 -0.43
N THR A 99 -2.92 2.69 -1.47
CA THR A 99 -1.61 2.04 -1.32
C THR A 99 -0.60 2.95 -0.60
N LEU A 100 -0.55 4.24 -0.96
CA LEU A 100 0.39 5.21 -0.36
C LEU A 100 0.05 5.51 1.10
N LYS A 101 -1.22 5.67 1.45
CA LYS A 101 -1.66 5.88 2.84
C LYS A 101 -1.37 4.66 3.71
N GLU A 102 -1.66 3.47 3.21
CA GLU A 102 -1.38 2.22 3.93
C GLU A 102 0.11 2.07 4.21
N THR A 103 0.97 2.28 3.22
CA THR A 103 2.43 2.17 3.38
C THR A 103 3.00 3.28 4.27
N TYR A 104 2.55 4.53 4.10
CA TYR A 104 2.96 5.64 4.97
C TYR A 104 2.54 5.40 6.42
N SER A 105 1.29 4.97 6.65
CA SER A 105 0.80 4.65 7.99
C SER A 105 1.54 3.47 8.62
N ALA A 106 1.94 2.47 7.81
CA ALA A 106 2.80 1.38 8.27
C ALA A 106 4.17 1.89 8.73
N LEU A 107 4.82 2.78 7.96
CA LEU A 107 6.09 3.41 8.34
C LEU A 107 5.98 4.19 9.65
N LYS A 108 4.90 4.96 9.86
CA LYS A 108 4.63 5.61 11.15
C LYS A 108 4.55 4.61 12.31
N ARG A 109 3.84 3.50 12.11
CA ARG A 109 3.70 2.45 13.15
C ARG A 109 5.00 1.70 13.42
N ILE A 110 5.87 1.58 12.42
CA ILE A 110 7.21 1.01 12.57
C ILE A 110 8.11 1.95 13.37
N GLY A 111 7.88 3.28 13.31
CA GLY A 111 8.72 4.29 13.94
C GLY A 111 10.02 4.48 13.16
N VAL A 112 9.92 5.07 11.97
CA VAL A 112 11.07 5.22 11.06
C VAL A 112 11.73 6.59 11.13
N GLU A 113 11.19 7.54 11.89
CA GLU A 113 11.55 8.96 11.88
C GLU A 113 13.03 9.23 12.23
N ASP A 114 13.64 8.36 13.02
CA ASP A 114 15.05 8.46 13.43
C ASP A 114 15.97 7.49 12.67
N LYS A 115 15.43 6.73 11.70
CA LYS A 115 16.16 5.71 10.94
C LYS A 115 16.85 6.34 9.74
N LYS A 116 17.99 5.77 9.35
CA LYS A 116 18.83 6.29 8.26
C LYS A 116 18.94 5.34 7.09
N LYS A 117 18.99 4.04 7.37
CA LYS A 117 19.22 3.01 6.37
C LYS A 117 18.12 1.95 6.38
N MET A 118 17.53 1.75 5.21
CA MET A 118 16.40 0.83 5.00
C MET A 118 16.67 -0.08 3.82
N VAL A 119 16.28 -1.34 3.95
CA VAL A 119 16.24 -2.31 2.86
C VAL A 119 14.79 -2.71 2.62
N ILE A 120 14.37 -2.78 1.38
CA ILE A 120 13.02 -3.21 0.97
C ILE A 120 13.16 -4.47 0.11
N LEU A 121 12.55 -5.57 0.53
CA LEU A 121 12.45 -6.80 -0.25
C LEU A 121 11.13 -6.81 -1.02
N GLY A 122 11.24 -6.86 -2.34
CA GLY A 122 10.16 -6.80 -3.31
C GLY A 122 10.31 -5.62 -4.27
N ASP A 123 9.68 -5.73 -5.44
CA ASP A 123 9.71 -4.73 -6.51
C ASP A 123 8.30 -4.41 -7.06
N GLY A 124 7.27 -4.82 -6.35
CA GLY A 124 5.88 -4.53 -6.69
C GLY A 124 5.46 -3.10 -6.29
N PRO A 125 4.22 -2.70 -6.64
CA PRO A 125 3.72 -1.34 -6.36
C PRO A 125 3.77 -0.99 -4.87
N VAL A 126 3.58 -1.95 -3.97
CA VAL A 126 3.68 -1.74 -2.52
C VAL A 126 5.12 -1.46 -2.09
N ALA A 127 6.11 -2.18 -2.62
CA ALA A 127 7.52 -1.93 -2.33
C ALA A 127 7.94 -0.53 -2.78
N LEU A 128 7.52 -0.12 -3.98
CA LEU A 128 7.78 1.22 -4.52
C LEU A 128 7.05 2.32 -3.73
N ALA A 129 5.85 2.04 -3.22
CA ALA A 129 5.13 2.95 -2.33
C ALA A 129 5.86 3.12 -0.99
N PHE A 130 6.39 2.03 -0.40
CA PHE A 130 7.26 2.13 0.78
C PHE A 130 8.48 2.98 0.52
N LEU A 131 9.17 2.78 -0.61
CA LEU A 131 10.32 3.60 -1.01
C LEU A 131 9.95 5.09 -1.05
N SER A 132 8.89 5.45 -1.77
CA SER A 132 8.45 6.84 -1.93
C SER A 132 8.04 7.47 -0.59
N CYS A 133 7.26 6.75 0.22
CA CYS A 133 6.83 7.22 1.53
C CYS A 133 8.00 7.35 2.52
N ALA A 134 8.94 6.41 2.53
CA ALA A 134 10.12 6.47 3.37
C ALA A 134 11.02 7.66 3.03
N LYS A 135 11.14 7.99 1.75
CA LYS A 135 11.84 9.22 1.30
C LYS A 135 11.13 10.48 1.78
N LEU A 136 9.81 10.54 1.70
CA LEU A 136 9.03 11.67 2.25
C LEU A 136 9.24 11.84 3.76
N MET A 137 9.48 10.75 4.49
CA MET A 137 9.79 10.76 5.92
C MET A 137 11.27 11.04 6.22
N GLY A 138 12.10 11.31 5.19
CA GLY A 138 13.46 11.76 5.34
C GLY A 138 14.54 10.66 5.39
N ILE A 139 14.19 9.40 5.14
CA ILE A 139 15.19 8.33 5.05
C ILE A 139 16.00 8.52 3.78
N GLN A 140 17.33 8.57 3.91
CA GLN A 140 18.22 8.86 2.81
C GLN A 140 18.74 7.61 2.10
N GLU A 141 19.10 6.58 2.86
CA GLU A 141 19.68 5.35 2.34
C GLU A 141 18.61 4.25 2.25
N ILE A 142 17.90 4.18 1.11
CA ILE A 142 16.88 3.16 0.86
C ILE A 142 17.32 2.30 -0.30
N TYR A 143 17.44 1.01 -0.07
CA TYR A 143 17.85 0.02 -1.06
C TYR A 143 16.70 -0.92 -1.36
N VAL A 144 16.56 -1.33 -2.63
CA VAL A 144 15.47 -2.21 -3.07
C VAL A 144 16.06 -3.49 -3.68
N LEU A 145 15.60 -4.64 -3.19
CA LEU A 145 15.91 -5.93 -3.77
C LEU A 145 14.66 -6.53 -4.42
N GLY A 146 14.74 -6.79 -5.72
CA GLY A 146 13.62 -7.30 -6.50
C GLY A 146 14.03 -8.35 -7.51
N ASN A 147 13.06 -8.90 -8.25
CA ASN A 147 13.30 -9.96 -9.22
C ASN A 147 13.12 -9.50 -10.68
N HIS A 148 12.72 -8.24 -10.91
CA HIS A 148 12.41 -7.70 -12.22
C HIS A 148 13.21 -6.42 -12.46
N ARG A 149 14.09 -6.43 -13.44
CA ARG A 149 15.02 -5.32 -13.73
C ARG A 149 14.28 -4.01 -14.05
N ASP A 150 13.23 -4.09 -14.86
CA ASP A 150 12.39 -2.94 -15.24
C ASP A 150 11.75 -2.25 -14.02
N LYS A 151 11.35 -3.03 -13.02
CA LYS A 151 10.77 -2.49 -11.77
C LYS A 151 11.85 -1.92 -10.85
N LEU A 152 13.04 -2.50 -10.86
CA LEU A 152 14.20 -1.94 -10.15
C LEU A 152 14.64 -0.61 -10.77
N GLU A 153 14.61 -0.48 -12.10
CA GLU A 153 14.82 0.82 -12.77
C GLU A 153 13.78 1.87 -12.36
N THR A 154 12.52 1.44 -12.13
CA THR A 154 11.50 2.34 -11.57
C THR A 154 11.82 2.74 -10.13
N ALA A 155 12.34 1.82 -9.30
CA ALA A 155 12.82 2.15 -7.96
C ALA A 155 13.96 3.17 -7.98
N GLU A 156 14.88 3.09 -8.94
CA GLU A 156 15.95 4.08 -9.14
C GLU A 156 15.39 5.46 -9.50
N LYS A 157 14.41 5.52 -10.41
CA LYS A 157 13.71 6.78 -10.76
C LYS A 157 12.98 7.38 -9.56
N LEU A 158 12.43 6.55 -8.68
CA LEU A 158 11.83 6.98 -7.41
C LEU A 158 12.88 7.35 -6.35
N GLY A 159 14.17 7.19 -6.66
CA GLY A 159 15.30 7.63 -5.86
C GLY A 159 15.76 6.63 -4.81
N ALA A 160 15.71 5.34 -5.10
CA ALA A 160 16.46 4.34 -4.35
C ALA A 160 17.96 4.68 -4.37
N ALA A 161 18.64 4.47 -3.24
CA ALA A 161 20.09 4.64 -3.15
C ALA A 161 20.87 3.55 -3.90
N GLY A 162 20.21 2.43 -4.17
CA GLY A 162 20.69 1.34 -5.00
C GLY A 162 19.67 0.23 -5.11
N THR A 163 19.79 -0.56 -6.18
CA THR A 163 18.91 -1.68 -6.46
C THR A 163 19.69 -2.95 -6.73
N PHE A 164 19.13 -4.11 -6.40
CA PHE A 164 19.78 -5.40 -6.58
C PHE A 164 18.78 -6.44 -7.07
N LEU A 165 19.21 -7.25 -8.04
CA LEU A 165 18.43 -8.36 -8.56
C LEU A 165 18.50 -9.56 -7.59
N ASN A 166 17.47 -9.76 -6.81
CA ASN A 166 17.46 -10.74 -5.71
C ASN A 166 17.58 -12.21 -6.15
N LYS A 167 17.27 -12.52 -7.40
CA LYS A 167 17.48 -13.85 -8.01
C LYS A 167 18.90 -14.07 -8.56
N ASP A 168 19.73 -13.04 -8.60
CA ASP A 168 21.13 -13.10 -9.02
C ASP A 168 22.02 -13.20 -7.78
N GLU A 169 22.73 -14.30 -7.64
CA GLU A 169 23.51 -14.59 -6.44
C GLU A 169 24.70 -13.63 -6.26
N GLU A 170 25.26 -13.09 -7.36
CA GLU A 170 26.34 -12.10 -7.27
C GLU A 170 25.80 -10.74 -6.78
N GLU A 171 24.67 -10.29 -7.32
CA GLU A 171 24.04 -9.03 -6.88
C GLU A 171 23.54 -9.14 -5.44
N LYS A 172 22.94 -10.28 -5.08
CA LYS A 172 22.51 -10.56 -3.72
C LYS A 172 23.68 -10.56 -2.74
N LYS A 173 24.81 -11.13 -3.13
CA LYS A 173 26.03 -11.08 -2.33
C LYS A 173 26.56 -9.64 -2.21
N LYS A 174 26.60 -8.87 -3.31
CA LYS A 174 26.99 -7.44 -3.26
C LYS A 174 26.07 -6.65 -2.31
N ALA A 175 24.77 -6.93 -2.32
CA ALA A 175 23.82 -6.32 -1.38
C ALA A 175 24.16 -6.69 0.08
N SER A 176 24.40 -7.96 0.36
CA SER A 176 24.77 -8.43 1.70
C SER A 176 26.07 -7.80 2.20
N ASP A 177 27.09 -7.74 1.34
CA ASP A 177 28.37 -7.11 1.66
C ASP A 177 28.23 -5.59 1.90
N LEU A 178 27.39 -4.91 1.09
CA LEU A 178 27.11 -3.48 1.26
C LEU A 178 26.36 -3.17 2.55
N PHE A 179 25.39 -4.00 2.88
CA PHE A 179 24.58 -3.78 4.09
C PHE A 179 25.35 -4.17 5.35
N ASP A 180 26.14 -5.22 5.30
CA ASP A 180 27.03 -5.68 6.39
C ASP A 180 26.31 -5.65 7.75
N ARG A 181 25.04 -6.07 7.77
CA ARG A 181 24.16 -6.04 8.97
C ARG A 181 24.11 -4.67 9.65
N LYS A 182 24.01 -3.59 8.86
CA LYS A 182 23.96 -2.20 9.37
C LYS A 182 22.65 -1.47 9.06
N SER A 183 21.67 -2.14 8.41
CA SER A 183 20.39 -1.51 8.13
C SER A 183 19.53 -1.42 9.40
N ASP A 184 18.90 -0.28 9.59
CA ASP A 184 17.99 -0.05 10.73
C ASP A 184 16.73 -0.89 10.60
N ILE A 185 16.23 -0.99 9.35
CA ILE A 185 14.96 -1.65 9.02
C ILE A 185 15.12 -2.45 7.73
N CYS A 186 14.55 -3.66 7.72
CA CYS A 186 14.25 -4.40 6.50
C CYS A 186 12.75 -4.56 6.37
N ILE A 187 12.16 -4.04 5.28
CA ILE A 187 10.74 -4.21 4.98
C ILE A 187 10.57 -5.38 4.02
N ASP A 188 9.83 -6.40 4.46
CA ASP A 188 9.46 -7.53 3.62
C ASP A 188 8.04 -7.34 3.06
N THR A 189 7.95 -7.04 1.76
CA THR A 189 6.67 -6.90 1.04
C THR A 189 6.17 -8.20 0.41
N ILE A 190 6.84 -9.33 0.67
CA ILE A 190 6.54 -10.65 0.11
C ILE A 190 5.88 -11.55 1.17
N GLY A 191 6.44 -11.58 2.38
CA GLY A 191 5.88 -12.29 3.53
C GLY A 191 6.14 -13.81 3.52
N SER A 192 7.22 -14.27 2.91
CA SER A 192 7.62 -15.68 2.96
C SER A 192 8.68 -15.94 4.02
N ASN A 193 8.77 -17.19 4.51
CA ASN A 193 9.85 -17.57 5.42
C ASN A 193 11.24 -17.25 4.85
N GLN A 194 11.44 -17.46 3.56
CA GLN A 194 12.70 -17.19 2.89
C GLN A 194 13.06 -15.71 2.96
N THR A 195 12.12 -14.80 2.65
CA THR A 195 12.37 -13.36 2.63
C THR A 195 12.53 -12.78 4.03
N ILE A 196 11.75 -13.27 5.00
CA ILE A 196 11.91 -12.88 6.40
C ILE A 196 13.28 -13.32 6.93
N THR A 197 13.72 -14.55 6.61
CA THR A 197 15.07 -15.03 6.98
C THR A 197 16.15 -14.18 6.31
N GLN A 198 15.98 -13.83 5.03
CA GLN A 198 16.91 -12.98 4.29
C GLN A 198 17.07 -11.60 4.93
N CYS A 199 16.00 -11.02 5.51
CA CYS A 199 16.09 -9.75 6.24
C CYS A 199 17.11 -9.80 7.39
N LEU A 200 17.32 -10.96 8.02
CA LEU A 200 18.31 -11.11 9.10
C LEU A 200 19.74 -10.84 8.64
N ASP A 201 20.04 -11.05 7.36
CA ASP A 201 21.38 -10.78 6.80
C ASP A 201 21.66 -9.28 6.64
N TYR A 202 20.61 -8.45 6.68
CA TYR A 202 20.70 -7.03 6.37
C TYR A 202 20.58 -6.13 7.58
N ILE A 203 19.79 -6.52 8.60
CA ILE A 203 19.52 -5.67 9.77
C ILE A 203 20.66 -5.68 10.77
N LYS A 204 20.88 -4.53 11.40
CA LYS A 204 21.83 -4.36 12.51
C LYS A 204 21.34 -5.03 13.80
N GLU A 205 22.22 -5.06 14.79
CA GLU A 205 21.84 -5.33 16.19
C GLU A 205 20.69 -4.39 16.59
N THR A 206 19.64 -4.93 17.20
CA THR A 206 18.39 -4.22 17.55
C THR A 206 17.58 -3.68 16.34
N GLY A 207 17.94 -4.04 15.11
CA GLY A 207 17.19 -3.67 13.92
C GLY A 207 15.80 -4.29 13.86
N THR A 208 14.98 -3.81 12.95
CA THR A 208 13.58 -4.25 12.80
C THR A 208 13.34 -4.89 11.44
N ILE A 209 12.75 -6.07 11.44
CA ILE A 209 12.13 -6.69 10.27
C ILE A 209 10.64 -6.32 10.29
N ALA A 210 10.20 -5.54 9.32
CA ALA A 210 8.80 -5.16 9.17
C ALA A 210 8.15 -6.04 8.09
N VAL A 211 7.24 -6.91 8.48
CA VAL A 211 6.56 -7.84 7.56
C VAL A 211 5.23 -7.24 7.13
N TYR A 212 5.16 -6.81 5.88
CA TYR A 212 3.94 -6.30 5.24
C TYR A 212 3.32 -7.32 4.30
N GLY A 213 4.15 -8.08 3.58
CA GLY A 213 3.69 -9.11 2.66
C GLY A 213 2.86 -10.19 3.35
N LEU A 214 1.92 -10.78 2.61
CA LEU A 214 1.06 -11.84 3.11
C LEU A 214 1.16 -13.06 2.19
N LYS A 215 1.85 -14.09 2.66
CA LYS A 215 1.82 -15.41 2.03
C LYS A 215 0.96 -16.35 2.88
N SER A 216 -0.24 -16.65 2.40
CA SER A 216 -1.16 -17.53 3.12
C SER A 216 -0.67 -18.98 3.15
N GLY A 217 -0.95 -19.67 4.25
CA GLY A 217 -0.70 -21.11 4.37
C GLY A 217 0.71 -21.49 4.85
N GLU A 218 1.59 -20.54 5.12
CA GLU A 218 2.90 -20.80 5.75
C GLU A 218 2.89 -20.46 7.24
N ASN A 219 3.55 -21.28 8.02
CA ASN A 219 3.92 -20.94 9.40
C ASN A 219 5.20 -20.11 9.36
N LEU A 220 5.31 -19.10 10.22
CA LEU A 220 6.56 -18.36 10.36
C LEU A 220 7.58 -19.23 11.12
N ASN A 221 8.66 -19.59 10.43
CA ASN A 221 9.82 -20.25 11.02
C ASN A 221 11.00 -19.29 10.91
N VAL A 222 11.30 -18.60 11.98
CA VAL A 222 12.48 -17.73 12.05
C VAL A 222 13.59 -18.52 12.72
N PRO A 223 14.74 -18.76 12.03
CA PRO A 223 15.88 -19.36 12.69
C PRO A 223 16.34 -18.44 13.82
N LEU A 224 16.64 -19.00 14.97
CA LEU A 224 17.27 -18.23 16.04
C LEU A 224 18.69 -17.85 15.58
N PRO A 225 18.93 -16.59 15.25
CA PRO A 225 20.25 -16.17 14.85
C PRO A 225 21.18 -16.20 16.05
N GLU A 226 22.44 -16.41 15.77
CA GLU A 226 23.49 -16.47 16.75
C GLU A 226 23.49 -15.22 17.65
N LEU A 227 22.96 -15.34 18.87
CA LEU A 227 23.07 -14.37 19.96
C LEU A 227 22.86 -12.88 19.56
N ARG A 228 21.85 -12.58 18.74
CA ARG A 228 21.50 -11.21 18.33
C ARG A 228 20.13 -10.80 18.83
N ASN A 229 19.99 -9.54 19.21
CA ASN A 229 18.70 -8.91 19.47
C ASN A 229 18.17 -8.29 18.19
N PHE A 230 16.89 -8.51 17.86
CA PHE A 230 16.19 -7.87 16.74
C PHE A 230 14.69 -7.88 17.01
N ASN A 231 13.96 -7.08 16.22
CA ASN A 231 12.52 -7.00 16.29
C ASN A 231 11.88 -7.56 15.02
N ILE A 232 10.75 -8.26 15.16
CA ILE A 232 9.87 -8.58 14.05
C ILE A 232 8.53 -7.90 14.32
N GLN A 233 8.09 -7.09 13.36
CA GLN A 233 6.83 -6.37 13.46
C GLN A 233 5.96 -6.67 12.25
N TYR A 234 4.78 -7.23 12.50
CA TYR A 234 3.76 -7.40 11.47
C TYR A 234 2.99 -6.10 11.30
N VAL A 235 2.96 -5.58 10.06
CA VAL A 235 2.30 -4.31 9.72
C VAL A 235 1.35 -4.43 8.54
N GLN A 236 0.85 -5.63 8.30
CA GLN A 236 0.05 -6.01 7.13
C GLN A 236 -1.29 -5.27 7.00
N TRP A 237 -1.92 -4.98 8.13
CA TRP A 237 -3.23 -4.34 8.11
C TRP A 237 -3.11 -2.89 8.57
N PRO A 238 -3.77 -1.95 7.87
CA PRO A 238 -3.81 -0.56 8.32
C PRO A 238 -4.56 -0.45 9.64
N VAL A 239 -4.18 0.55 10.43
CA VAL A 239 -4.96 1.05 11.56
C VAL A 239 -5.72 2.26 11.03
N PRO A 240 -7.06 2.23 10.96
CA PRO A 240 -7.85 3.24 10.24
C PRO A 240 -7.56 4.68 10.68
N GLU A 241 -7.39 4.89 11.98
CA GLU A 241 -7.09 6.22 12.56
C GLU A 241 -5.75 6.73 12.05
N VAL A 242 -4.69 5.89 12.09
CA VAL A 242 -3.35 6.27 11.62
C VAL A 242 -3.33 6.48 10.10
N GLU A 243 -4.08 5.66 9.36
CA GLU A 243 -4.24 5.84 7.92
C GLU A 243 -4.96 7.15 7.57
N ALA A 244 -5.99 7.50 8.33
CA ALA A 244 -6.72 8.76 8.12
C ALA A 244 -5.85 9.99 8.35
N GLU A 245 -4.98 9.98 9.37
CA GLU A 245 -4.06 11.06 9.70
C GLU A 245 -3.08 11.38 8.55
N VAL A 246 -2.66 10.36 7.81
CA VAL A 246 -1.66 10.53 6.74
C VAL A 246 -2.26 10.93 5.40
N HIS A 247 -3.58 11.08 5.31
CA HIS A 247 -4.25 11.47 4.07
C HIS A 247 -3.70 12.78 3.51
N LYS A 248 -3.71 13.84 4.35
CA LYS A 248 -3.25 15.16 3.90
C LYS A 248 -1.79 15.17 3.46
N PRO A 249 -0.80 14.71 4.25
CA PRO A 249 0.59 14.73 3.81
C PRO A 249 0.86 13.90 2.55
N VAL A 250 0.14 12.81 2.31
CA VAL A 250 0.28 12.03 1.08
C VAL A 250 -0.36 12.75 -0.10
N CYS A 251 -1.53 13.37 0.07
CA CYS A 251 -2.15 14.20 -0.96
C CYS A 251 -1.24 15.37 -1.36
N ASP A 252 -0.70 16.09 -0.37
CA ASP A 252 0.22 17.21 -0.61
C ASP A 252 1.45 16.75 -1.40
N ALA A 253 2.01 15.58 -1.05
CA ALA A 253 3.18 15.05 -1.75
C ALA A 253 2.91 14.72 -3.23
N ILE A 254 1.71 14.23 -3.54
CA ILE A 254 1.29 13.99 -4.93
C ILE A 254 1.08 15.32 -5.66
N MET A 255 0.35 16.25 -5.05
CA MET A 255 0.04 17.55 -5.66
C MET A 255 1.30 18.41 -5.87
N ASP A 256 2.29 18.29 -5.00
CA ASP A 256 3.61 18.93 -5.13
C ASP A 256 4.56 18.22 -6.12
N GLY A 257 4.16 17.10 -6.72
CA GLY A 257 5.00 16.30 -7.60
C GLY A 257 6.15 15.56 -6.91
N LYS A 258 6.12 15.43 -5.57
CA LYS A 258 7.11 14.65 -4.80
C LYS A 258 6.92 13.15 -4.96
N ILE A 259 5.71 12.72 -5.29
CA ILE A 259 5.40 11.36 -5.71
C ILE A 259 4.83 11.43 -7.14
N ASP A 260 5.56 10.86 -8.07
CA ASP A 260 5.14 10.75 -9.46
C ASP A 260 4.24 9.51 -9.63
N ILE A 261 2.95 9.75 -9.83
CA ILE A 261 1.94 8.69 -9.96
C ILE A 261 2.11 7.91 -11.27
N ASP A 262 2.64 8.53 -12.33
CA ASP A 262 2.85 7.85 -13.62
C ASP A 262 3.93 6.77 -13.55
N LEU A 263 4.81 6.81 -12.56
CA LEU A 263 5.74 5.72 -12.28
C LEU A 263 5.04 4.48 -11.67
N PHE A 264 3.85 4.63 -11.13
CA PHE A 264 3.05 3.55 -10.57
C PHE A 264 1.97 3.05 -11.52
N VAL A 265 1.17 3.97 -12.07
CA VAL A 265 0.04 3.64 -12.95
C VAL A 265 0.53 3.43 -14.36
N THR A 266 0.91 2.18 -14.66
CA THR A 266 1.51 1.82 -15.96
C THR A 266 0.46 1.52 -17.03
N HIS A 267 -0.76 1.16 -16.65
CA HIS A 267 -1.81 0.78 -17.59
C HIS A 267 -3.15 1.39 -17.19
N ARG A 268 -3.89 1.83 -18.20
CA ARG A 268 -5.21 2.44 -18.08
C ARG A 268 -6.14 1.81 -19.08
N PHE A 269 -7.28 1.30 -18.63
CA PHE A 269 -8.29 0.70 -19.48
C PHE A 269 -9.68 1.21 -19.11
N SER A 270 -10.60 1.18 -20.08
CA SER A 270 -12.02 1.22 -19.76
C SER A 270 -12.44 -0.03 -19.03
N ILE A 271 -13.49 0.03 -18.24
CA ILE A 271 -14.09 -1.15 -17.60
C ILE A 271 -14.48 -2.23 -18.62
N ASP A 272 -14.87 -1.84 -19.82
CA ASP A 272 -15.19 -2.80 -20.91
C ASP A 272 -13.98 -3.65 -21.32
N ASP A 273 -12.78 -3.15 -21.08
CA ASP A 273 -11.50 -3.82 -21.37
C ASP A 273 -10.84 -4.45 -20.14
N TYR A 274 -11.59 -4.67 -19.04
CA TYR A 274 -11.06 -5.16 -17.78
C TYR A 274 -10.20 -6.43 -17.91
N GLU A 275 -10.55 -7.32 -18.84
CA GLU A 275 -9.78 -8.57 -19.09
C GLU A 275 -8.33 -8.27 -19.52
N LYS A 276 -8.11 -7.23 -20.33
CA LYS A 276 -6.77 -6.78 -20.71
C LYS A 276 -5.98 -6.30 -19.51
N GLY A 277 -6.64 -5.58 -18.60
CA GLY A 277 -6.05 -5.13 -17.34
C GLY A 277 -5.63 -6.29 -16.45
N PHE A 278 -6.50 -7.28 -16.25
CA PHE A 278 -6.17 -8.47 -15.47
C PHE A 278 -5.07 -9.30 -16.13
N GLN A 279 -5.05 -9.37 -17.46
CA GLN A 279 -3.99 -10.09 -18.19
C GLN A 279 -2.64 -9.41 -17.99
N ALA A 280 -2.55 -8.08 -18.07
CA ALA A 280 -1.31 -7.33 -17.83
C ALA A 280 -0.76 -7.57 -16.41
N VAL A 281 -1.63 -7.65 -15.40
CA VAL A 281 -1.24 -8.02 -14.03
C VAL A 281 -0.73 -9.46 -13.95
N LYS A 282 -1.43 -10.40 -14.59
CA LYS A 282 -1.07 -11.83 -14.62
C LYS A 282 0.28 -12.05 -15.30
N ASP A 283 0.53 -11.34 -16.39
CA ASP A 283 1.77 -11.40 -17.15
C ASP A 283 2.91 -10.61 -16.49
N ARG A 284 2.62 -9.90 -15.39
CA ARG A 284 3.56 -9.06 -14.62
C ARG A 284 4.16 -7.90 -15.43
N THR A 285 3.50 -7.49 -16.52
CA THR A 285 3.88 -6.33 -17.32
C THR A 285 3.41 -5.02 -16.71
N ALA A 286 2.38 -5.07 -15.87
CA ALA A 286 1.88 -3.91 -15.14
C ALA A 286 2.46 -3.81 -13.73
N LEU A 287 2.70 -2.58 -13.27
CA LEU A 287 2.83 -2.26 -11.85
C LEU A 287 1.44 -2.04 -11.23
N LYS A 288 0.71 -1.06 -11.76
CA LYS A 288 -0.66 -0.76 -11.37
C LYS A 288 -1.53 -0.58 -12.61
N VAL A 289 -2.72 -1.16 -12.58
CA VAL A 289 -3.74 -0.99 -13.61
C VAL A 289 -4.88 -0.18 -13.02
N VAL A 290 -5.31 0.86 -13.73
CA VAL A 290 -6.52 1.62 -13.41
C VAL A 290 -7.60 1.25 -14.42
N LEU A 291 -8.80 0.95 -13.93
CA LEU A 291 -10.01 0.75 -14.72
C LEU A 291 -10.92 1.97 -14.54
N ASN A 292 -11.34 2.56 -15.65
CA ASN A 292 -12.24 3.71 -15.68
C ASN A 292 -13.65 3.27 -16.08
N PHE A 293 -14.63 3.66 -15.29
CA PHE A 293 -16.05 3.41 -15.53
C PHE A 293 -16.68 4.53 -16.36
#